data_83cf4cb8bbfa4fa7d6e4b577a7eb4a43
#
_entry.id   83cf4cb8bbfa4fa7d6e4b577a7eb4a43
#
_cell.length_a   1.000
_cell.length_b   1.000
_cell.length_c   1.000
_cell.angle_alpha   90.00
_cell.angle_beta   90.00
_cell.angle_gamma   90.00
#
_symmetry.space_group_name_H-M   'P 1'
#
loop_
_entity.id
_entity.type
_entity.pdbx_description
1 polymer ?
#
loop_
_entity_poly.entity_id
_entity_poly.type
_entity_poly.pdbx_seq_one_letter_code
_entity_poly.pdbx_strand_id
1 'polypeptide(L)'
;MAFLNRDFTDIHRFTADELLYIIDKSAGMKIAINEKNTAVYRLADNKDLIAALLFYENSTRTRTSFEIAAMRLGLRVTGFSSSEGTSVAKGESLRHTLDMYEAFNCDVVIIRHPLDGSARLASRHLGIPVFNAGDGKHEHPTQTILDLFTVREHLGRLSDFDIGITGDLKYGRTVHSLVTALTKFQGVRLHLFAPPHLSLPTVFMNFVKNAGVDIIEYESLQEMAPKVDILYQTRIQKERMPDPQEFESAKADTEFTMKMLKTTKDVFGLMHPLPIDKTAPSISSNIDGHPKAIYKKQAGNGVPTRLTELALSLGLIGDDFTGVAWEKEKEDNNYIEDLEVVIKPQRTDFSIRPIRDSGVVIDHVKAYQEDLLIRLLQVRERREIYRAGTVKSIRRPDAIKGILMIEGRDLTEDEIRSVAAVSPGCRINFIKGGQVVRKMQLRLPDRVTGVTQIACPNVGCITHKSHEESVAPMMFRRDEDTVCCAYCDHLMSSAEMFD
;
A
#
# COMPACT_ATOMS: atom_id res chain seq x y z
N MET A 1 22.22 -12.89 1.01
CA MET A 1 21.80 -12.19 -0.24
C MET A 1 20.64 -11.26 0.10
N ALA A 2 20.74 -9.98 -0.23
CA ALA A 2 19.70 -8.98 0.12
C ALA A 2 18.35 -9.22 -0.56
N PHE A 3 18.34 -9.94 -1.68
CA PHE A 3 17.13 -10.17 -2.48
C PHE A 3 16.56 -11.58 -2.43
N LEU A 4 17.23 -12.54 -1.81
CA LEU A 4 16.72 -13.92 -1.71
C LEU A 4 15.39 -13.96 -0.96
N ASN A 5 14.38 -14.59 -1.53
CA ASN A 5 13.00 -14.64 -1.04
C ASN A 5 12.35 -13.27 -0.83
N ARG A 6 12.86 -12.24 -1.54
CA ARG A 6 12.31 -10.89 -1.46
C ARG A 6 11.00 -10.79 -2.23
N ASP A 7 9.97 -10.29 -1.56
CA ASP A 7 8.72 -9.89 -2.19
C ASP A 7 8.86 -8.59 -2.97
N PHE A 8 8.15 -8.50 -4.09
CA PHE A 8 7.99 -7.29 -4.89
C PHE A 8 6.55 -6.79 -4.81
N THR A 9 6.06 -6.58 -3.59
CA THR A 9 4.67 -6.16 -3.32
C THR A 9 4.49 -4.67 -3.22
N ASP A 10 5.53 -3.94 -2.80
CA ASP A 10 5.47 -2.52 -2.46
C ASP A 10 6.74 -1.80 -2.88
N ILE A 11 6.60 -0.64 -3.53
CA ILE A 11 7.78 0.11 -3.96
C ILE A 11 8.49 0.82 -2.79
N HIS A 12 7.77 1.15 -1.74
CA HIS A 12 8.37 1.84 -0.59
C HIS A 12 9.41 0.98 0.15
N ARG A 13 9.34 -0.35 0.04
CA ARG A 13 10.29 -1.30 0.65
C ARG A 13 11.61 -1.44 -0.10
N PHE A 14 11.86 -0.63 -1.10
CA PHE A 14 13.14 -0.60 -1.80
C PHE A 14 13.89 0.69 -1.49
N THR A 15 15.20 0.58 -1.26
CA THR A 15 16.09 1.74 -1.16
C THR A 15 16.44 2.25 -2.57
N ALA A 16 17.02 3.45 -2.65
CA ALA A 16 17.57 3.95 -3.92
C ALA A 16 18.64 3.02 -4.49
N ASP A 17 19.52 2.50 -3.64
CA ASP A 17 20.61 1.60 -4.04
C ASP A 17 20.07 0.28 -4.61
N GLU A 18 19.03 -0.29 -3.98
CA GLU A 18 18.38 -1.50 -4.48
C GLU A 18 17.71 -1.26 -5.84
N LEU A 19 17.01 -0.14 -6.01
CA LEU A 19 16.38 0.22 -7.29
C LEU A 19 17.42 0.44 -8.39
N LEU A 20 18.50 1.15 -8.11
CA LEU A 20 19.60 1.36 -9.05
C LEU A 20 20.25 0.02 -9.44
N TYR A 21 20.49 -0.85 -8.48
CA TYR A 21 21.07 -2.17 -8.73
C TYR A 21 20.18 -3.04 -9.63
N ILE A 22 18.86 -3.10 -9.33
CA ILE A 22 17.89 -3.82 -10.17
C ILE A 22 17.90 -3.27 -11.61
N ILE A 23 17.92 -1.94 -11.75
CA ILE A 23 17.94 -1.26 -13.04
C ILE A 23 19.22 -1.58 -13.82
N ASP A 24 20.41 -1.53 -13.19
CA ASP A 24 21.68 -1.81 -13.83
C ASP A 24 21.77 -3.29 -14.26
N LYS A 25 21.31 -4.22 -13.43
CA LYS A 25 21.18 -5.64 -13.81
C LYS A 25 20.19 -5.85 -14.97
N SER A 26 19.07 -5.11 -14.97
CA SER A 26 18.08 -5.17 -16.05
C SER A 26 18.65 -4.68 -17.38
N ALA A 27 19.52 -3.67 -17.37
CA ALA A 27 20.22 -3.21 -18.55
C ALA A 27 21.15 -4.31 -19.12
N GLY A 28 21.89 -5.00 -18.27
CA GLY A 28 22.71 -6.15 -18.66
C GLY A 28 21.88 -7.29 -19.25
N MET A 29 20.75 -7.63 -18.62
CA MET A 29 19.83 -8.66 -19.13
C MET A 29 19.21 -8.25 -20.48
N LYS A 30 18.88 -6.97 -20.68
CA LYS A 30 18.38 -6.46 -21.96
C LYS A 30 19.39 -6.65 -23.08
N ILE A 31 20.67 -6.34 -22.84
CA ILE A 31 21.74 -6.56 -23.80
C ILE A 31 21.86 -8.04 -24.14
N ALA A 32 21.94 -8.89 -23.12
CA ALA A 32 22.06 -10.34 -23.30
C ALA A 32 20.89 -10.95 -24.09
N ILE A 33 19.66 -10.47 -23.82
CA ILE A 33 18.45 -10.89 -24.57
C ILE A 33 18.56 -10.50 -26.06
N ASN A 34 19.00 -9.26 -26.35
CA ASN A 34 19.14 -8.77 -27.73
C ASN A 34 20.24 -9.54 -28.51
N GLU A 35 21.31 -9.87 -27.84
CA GLU A 35 22.43 -10.64 -28.39
C GLU A 35 22.18 -12.16 -28.40
N LYS A 36 21.03 -12.61 -27.84
CA LYS A 36 20.71 -14.04 -27.67
C LYS A 36 21.73 -14.80 -26.83
N ASN A 37 22.43 -14.13 -25.94
CA ASN A 37 23.39 -14.72 -25.02
C ASN A 37 22.67 -15.44 -23.88
N THR A 38 22.24 -16.68 -24.14
CA THR A 38 21.45 -17.51 -23.22
C THR A 38 22.18 -17.82 -21.91
N ALA A 39 23.50 -17.88 -21.91
CA ALA A 39 24.27 -18.15 -20.70
C ALA A 39 24.10 -17.09 -19.61
N VAL A 40 23.72 -15.86 -19.97
CA VAL A 40 23.55 -14.77 -19.05
C VAL A 40 22.14 -14.77 -18.41
N TYR A 41 21.12 -15.24 -19.11
CA TYR A 41 19.73 -15.11 -18.63
C TYR A 41 18.99 -16.43 -18.39
N ARG A 42 19.48 -17.58 -18.90
CA ARG A 42 18.89 -18.91 -18.63
C ARG A 42 19.46 -19.53 -17.34
N LEU A 43 19.29 -18.85 -16.24
CA LEU A 43 19.96 -19.16 -14.98
C LEU A 43 19.29 -20.32 -14.21
N ALA A 44 18.08 -20.72 -14.60
CA ALA A 44 17.28 -21.74 -13.93
C ALA A 44 17.10 -23.03 -14.75
N ASP A 45 17.76 -23.19 -15.92
CA ASP A 45 17.55 -24.34 -16.83
C ASP A 45 17.65 -25.72 -16.17
N ASN A 46 18.51 -25.87 -15.17
CA ASN A 46 18.73 -27.14 -14.46
C ASN A 46 18.06 -27.14 -13.05
N LYS A 47 17.22 -26.17 -12.77
CA LYS A 47 16.54 -26.02 -11.48
C LYS A 47 15.03 -26.19 -11.70
N ASP A 48 14.42 -27.18 -11.23
CA ASP A 48 13.00 -27.49 -11.41
C ASP A 48 12.08 -26.41 -10.75
N LEU A 49 12.18 -25.16 -11.20
CA LEU A 49 11.48 -24.00 -10.62
C LEU A 49 10.18 -23.70 -11.39
N ILE A 50 9.12 -23.39 -10.66
CA ILE A 50 7.78 -23.11 -11.19
C ILE A 50 7.31 -21.73 -10.75
N ALA A 51 6.90 -20.91 -11.71
CA ALA A 51 6.25 -19.63 -11.48
C ALA A 51 4.74 -19.74 -11.67
N ALA A 52 3.95 -19.37 -10.65
CA ALA A 52 2.50 -19.28 -10.71
C ALA A 52 2.04 -17.87 -11.07
N LEU A 53 1.33 -17.71 -12.20
CA LEU A 53 0.78 -16.44 -12.68
C LEU A 53 -0.73 -16.39 -12.39
N LEU A 54 -1.13 -15.72 -11.32
CA LEU A 54 -2.51 -15.66 -10.82
C LEU A 54 -3.15 -14.32 -11.18
N PHE A 55 -3.79 -14.26 -12.35
CA PHE A 55 -4.37 -13.03 -12.87
C PHE A 55 -5.90 -13.04 -12.73
N TYR A 56 -6.40 -12.41 -11.67
CA TYR A 56 -7.84 -12.22 -11.43
C TYR A 56 -8.46 -11.11 -12.29
N GLU A 57 -7.62 -10.22 -12.81
CA GLU A 57 -7.98 -9.19 -13.79
C GLU A 57 -7.26 -9.45 -15.13
N ASN A 58 -7.95 -9.21 -16.23
CA ASN A 58 -7.35 -9.32 -17.56
C ASN A 58 -6.15 -8.38 -17.72
N SER A 59 -5.03 -8.93 -18.15
CA SER A 59 -3.81 -8.15 -18.42
C SER A 59 -2.95 -8.82 -19.49
N THR A 60 -3.03 -8.35 -20.71
CA THR A 60 -2.22 -8.90 -21.80
C THR A 60 -0.73 -8.63 -21.59
N ARG A 61 -0.34 -7.37 -21.43
CA ARG A 61 1.09 -6.96 -21.37
C ARG A 61 1.81 -7.44 -20.13
N THR A 62 1.24 -7.20 -18.95
CA THR A 62 1.90 -7.56 -17.68
C THR A 62 2.05 -9.07 -17.60
N ARG A 63 0.97 -9.83 -17.86
CA ARG A 63 1.01 -11.30 -17.85
C ARG A 63 2.03 -11.84 -18.84
N THR A 64 1.91 -11.48 -20.12
CA THR A 64 2.82 -11.98 -21.17
C THR A 64 4.28 -11.65 -20.89
N SER A 65 4.57 -10.45 -20.35
CA SER A 65 5.97 -10.09 -20.04
C SER A 65 6.55 -10.86 -18.86
N PHE A 66 5.76 -11.17 -17.82
CA PHE A 66 6.19 -12.08 -16.76
C PHE A 66 6.37 -13.51 -17.27
N GLU A 67 5.43 -14.00 -18.08
CA GLU A 67 5.50 -15.32 -18.69
C GLU A 67 6.76 -15.47 -19.56
N ILE A 68 7.04 -14.51 -20.45
CA ILE A 68 8.26 -14.49 -21.25
C ILE A 68 9.51 -14.38 -20.37
N ALA A 69 9.51 -13.55 -19.33
CA ALA A 69 10.62 -13.39 -18.42
C ALA A 69 10.93 -14.71 -17.69
N ALA A 70 9.90 -15.36 -17.13
CA ALA A 70 10.03 -16.66 -16.47
C ALA A 70 10.55 -17.75 -17.41
N MET A 71 9.98 -17.87 -18.63
CA MET A 71 10.41 -18.84 -19.63
C MET A 71 11.87 -18.57 -20.09
N ARG A 72 12.26 -17.31 -20.26
CA ARG A 72 13.65 -16.96 -20.60
C ARG A 72 14.63 -17.28 -19.48
N LEU A 73 14.21 -17.12 -18.23
CA LEU A 73 15.01 -17.49 -17.06
C LEU A 73 15.18 -19.03 -16.94
N GLY A 74 14.28 -19.80 -17.54
CA GLY A 74 14.25 -21.26 -17.50
C GLY A 74 13.22 -21.84 -16.53
N LEU A 75 12.29 -21.03 -16.02
CA LEU A 75 11.19 -21.49 -15.17
C LEU A 75 10.07 -22.12 -15.99
N ARG A 76 9.39 -23.12 -15.40
CA ARG A 76 8.07 -23.54 -15.87
C ARG A 76 7.01 -22.57 -15.38
N VAL A 77 5.95 -22.40 -16.16
CA VAL A 77 4.89 -21.43 -15.86
C VAL A 77 3.55 -22.15 -15.77
N THR A 78 2.77 -21.81 -14.74
CA THR A 78 1.40 -22.27 -14.53
C THR A 78 0.51 -21.10 -14.11
N GLY A 79 -0.78 -21.33 -13.87
CA GLY A 79 -1.73 -20.35 -13.37
C GLY A 79 -2.87 -20.05 -14.34
N PHE A 80 -3.52 -18.90 -14.19
CA PHE A 80 -4.68 -18.49 -14.98
C PHE A 80 -4.61 -17.00 -15.38
N SER A 81 -5.37 -16.62 -16.41
CA SER A 81 -5.42 -15.26 -16.96
C SER A 81 -6.71 -14.51 -16.66
N SER A 82 -7.68 -15.18 -16.06
CA SER A 82 -8.99 -14.66 -15.63
C SER A 82 -9.52 -15.56 -14.54
N SER A 83 -10.32 -15.02 -13.62
CA SER A 83 -11.05 -15.81 -12.62
C SER A 83 -12.14 -16.67 -13.23
N GLU A 84 -12.60 -16.33 -14.45
CA GLU A 84 -13.60 -17.13 -15.19
C GLU A 84 -13.06 -18.53 -15.48
N GLY A 85 -13.87 -19.55 -15.20
CA GLY A 85 -13.49 -20.96 -15.42
C GLY A 85 -12.57 -21.56 -14.35
N THR A 86 -12.23 -20.82 -13.29
CA THR A 86 -11.48 -21.30 -12.13
C THR A 86 -12.39 -21.57 -10.94
N SER A 87 -11.84 -22.14 -9.85
CA SER A 87 -12.57 -22.31 -8.59
C SER A 87 -12.99 -20.98 -7.95
N VAL A 88 -12.31 -19.88 -8.27
CA VAL A 88 -12.67 -18.52 -7.82
C VAL A 88 -14.08 -18.15 -8.26
N ALA A 89 -14.49 -18.53 -9.49
CA ALA A 89 -15.85 -18.30 -9.98
C ALA A 89 -16.91 -19.08 -9.19
N LYS A 90 -16.50 -20.06 -8.37
CA LYS A 90 -17.37 -20.85 -7.46
C LYS A 90 -17.33 -20.33 -6.02
N GLY A 91 -16.66 -19.18 -5.76
CA GLY A 91 -16.54 -18.57 -4.45
C GLY A 91 -15.32 -19.03 -3.62
N GLU A 92 -14.27 -19.58 -4.28
CA GLU A 92 -13.01 -19.85 -3.59
C GLU A 92 -12.33 -18.55 -3.18
N SER A 93 -11.93 -18.45 -1.89
CA SER A 93 -11.23 -17.29 -1.37
C SER A 93 -9.80 -17.18 -1.94
N LEU A 94 -9.24 -15.98 -1.93
CA LEU A 94 -7.85 -15.76 -2.33
C LEU A 94 -6.88 -16.65 -1.53
N ARG A 95 -7.09 -16.75 -0.21
CA ARG A 95 -6.23 -17.57 0.66
C ARG A 95 -6.22 -19.05 0.24
N HIS A 96 -7.38 -19.65 0.01
CA HIS A 96 -7.46 -21.03 -0.42
C HIS A 96 -6.79 -21.27 -1.78
N THR A 97 -6.97 -20.34 -2.73
CA THR A 97 -6.24 -20.41 -4.01
C THR A 97 -4.72 -20.38 -3.78
N LEU A 98 -4.22 -19.48 -2.91
CA LEU A 98 -2.79 -19.37 -2.59
C LEU A 98 -2.25 -20.67 -1.93
N ASP A 99 -2.98 -21.22 -0.95
CA ASP A 99 -2.65 -22.49 -0.29
C ASP A 99 -2.44 -23.63 -1.30
N MET A 100 -3.28 -23.67 -2.36
CA MET A 100 -3.15 -24.70 -3.39
C MET A 100 -1.87 -24.56 -4.21
N TYR A 101 -1.50 -23.32 -4.62
CA TYR A 101 -0.27 -23.12 -5.39
C TYR A 101 1.00 -23.36 -4.56
N GLU A 102 0.98 -23.07 -3.26
CA GLU A 102 2.04 -23.45 -2.33
C GLU A 102 2.11 -24.99 -2.18
N ALA A 103 0.99 -25.67 -2.00
CA ALA A 103 0.90 -27.13 -1.92
C ALA A 103 1.35 -27.83 -3.23
N PHE A 104 1.22 -27.16 -4.37
CA PHE A 104 1.73 -27.65 -5.67
C PHE A 104 3.24 -27.40 -5.84
N ASN A 105 3.93 -26.91 -4.79
CA ASN A 105 5.35 -26.59 -4.79
C ASN A 105 5.74 -25.59 -5.87
N CYS A 106 4.95 -24.53 -6.06
CA CYS A 106 5.39 -23.40 -6.84
C CYS A 106 6.46 -22.60 -6.05
N ASP A 107 7.45 -22.05 -6.76
CA ASP A 107 8.60 -21.36 -6.15
C ASP A 107 8.40 -19.84 -6.07
N VAL A 108 7.47 -19.30 -6.85
CA VAL A 108 7.15 -17.86 -6.88
C VAL A 108 5.72 -17.65 -7.36
N VAL A 109 5.03 -16.67 -6.76
CA VAL A 109 3.68 -16.25 -7.16
C VAL A 109 3.72 -14.84 -7.75
N ILE A 110 3.16 -14.67 -8.94
CA ILE A 110 2.92 -13.38 -9.59
C ILE A 110 1.40 -13.15 -9.57
N ILE A 111 0.93 -12.19 -8.77
CA ILE A 111 -0.50 -11.94 -8.58
C ILE A 111 -0.94 -10.59 -9.13
N ARG A 112 -2.07 -10.58 -9.84
CA ARG A 112 -2.83 -9.39 -10.21
C ARG A 112 -4.28 -9.54 -9.75
N HIS A 113 -4.77 -8.59 -8.94
CA HIS A 113 -6.06 -8.72 -8.28
C HIS A 113 -6.85 -7.39 -8.29
N PRO A 114 -8.20 -7.41 -8.33
CA PRO A 114 -9.00 -6.18 -8.31
C PRO A 114 -9.03 -5.47 -6.95
N LEU A 115 -8.68 -6.14 -5.84
CA LEU A 115 -8.73 -5.56 -4.50
C LEU A 115 -7.37 -5.05 -4.05
N ASP A 116 -7.38 -3.85 -3.45
CA ASP A 116 -6.20 -3.21 -2.86
C ASP A 116 -5.61 -4.09 -1.74
N GLY A 117 -4.29 -4.27 -1.71
CA GLY A 117 -3.59 -5.00 -0.66
C GLY A 117 -3.59 -6.53 -0.81
N SER A 118 -4.17 -7.07 -1.87
CA SER A 118 -4.20 -8.52 -2.12
C SER A 118 -2.81 -9.13 -2.28
N ALA A 119 -1.87 -8.42 -2.93
CA ALA A 119 -0.49 -8.89 -3.05
C ALA A 119 0.23 -8.92 -1.70
N ARG A 120 -0.03 -7.94 -0.82
CA ARG A 120 0.50 -7.97 0.57
C ARG A 120 -0.12 -9.09 1.39
N LEU A 121 -1.41 -9.39 1.17
CA LEU A 121 -2.02 -10.57 1.78
C LEU A 121 -1.29 -11.83 1.35
N ALA A 122 -1.06 -12.02 0.05
CA ALA A 122 -0.35 -13.17 -0.49
C ALA A 122 1.06 -13.31 0.10
N SER A 123 1.83 -12.21 0.15
CA SER A 123 3.18 -12.16 0.72
C SER A 123 3.25 -12.50 2.22
N ARG A 124 2.19 -12.20 2.98
CA ARG A 124 2.12 -12.54 4.40
C ARG A 124 1.63 -13.96 4.66
N HIS A 125 0.95 -14.52 3.71
CA HIS A 125 0.33 -15.82 3.82
C HIS A 125 1.23 -16.95 3.33
N LEU A 126 1.99 -16.71 2.25
CA LEU A 126 2.88 -17.67 1.62
C LEU A 126 4.29 -17.64 2.19
N GLY A 127 4.96 -18.79 2.20
CA GLY A 127 6.39 -18.91 2.47
C GLY A 127 7.31 -18.69 1.26
N ILE A 128 6.74 -18.42 0.08
CA ILE A 128 7.45 -18.19 -1.18
C ILE A 128 7.29 -16.75 -1.66
N PRO A 129 8.22 -16.21 -2.47
CA PRO A 129 8.18 -14.83 -2.94
C PRO A 129 6.91 -14.49 -3.74
N VAL A 130 6.42 -13.27 -3.51
CA VAL A 130 5.23 -12.74 -4.19
C VAL A 130 5.54 -11.47 -4.96
N PHE A 131 5.07 -11.41 -6.21
CA PHE A 131 5.18 -10.27 -7.10
C PHE A 131 3.80 -9.63 -7.33
N ASN A 132 3.70 -8.33 -7.04
CA ASN A 132 2.51 -7.55 -7.31
C ASN A 132 2.49 -7.10 -8.79
N ALA A 133 1.67 -7.75 -9.59
CA ALA A 133 1.41 -7.40 -10.99
C ALA A 133 0.26 -6.36 -11.15
N GLY A 134 -0.09 -5.68 -10.05
CA GLY A 134 -1.11 -4.66 -9.90
C GLY A 134 -2.29 -5.12 -9.04
N ASP A 135 -2.51 -4.46 -7.91
CA ASP A 135 -3.64 -4.69 -7.00
C ASP A 135 -4.54 -3.46 -6.92
N GLY A 136 -5.81 -3.62 -7.28
CA GLY A 136 -6.81 -2.57 -7.25
C GLY A 136 -6.35 -1.23 -7.85
N LYS A 137 -6.42 -0.18 -7.06
CA LYS A 137 -5.87 1.16 -7.32
C LYS A 137 -4.64 1.48 -6.46
N HIS A 138 -4.09 0.46 -5.77
CA HIS A 138 -3.07 0.61 -4.75
C HIS A 138 -1.66 0.70 -5.35
N GLU A 139 -1.05 -0.43 -5.78
CA GLU A 139 0.33 -0.45 -6.26
C GLU A 139 0.57 -1.30 -7.51
N HIS A 140 1.65 -1.00 -8.22
CA HIS A 140 2.24 -1.85 -9.28
C HIS A 140 3.77 -1.68 -9.32
N PRO A 141 4.50 -2.19 -8.31
CA PRO A 141 5.92 -1.91 -8.14
C PRO A 141 6.78 -2.34 -9.33
N THR A 142 6.49 -3.49 -9.94
CA THR A 142 7.25 -3.99 -11.10
C THR A 142 7.04 -3.14 -12.37
N GLN A 143 5.94 -2.36 -12.45
CA GLN A 143 5.77 -1.34 -13.48
C GLN A 143 6.65 -0.13 -13.17
N THR A 144 6.68 0.32 -11.92
CA THR A 144 7.52 1.45 -11.51
C THR A 144 8.99 1.20 -11.76
N ILE A 145 9.50 -0.01 -11.49
CA ILE A 145 10.91 -0.34 -11.71
C ILE A 145 11.25 -0.29 -13.20
N LEU A 146 10.41 -0.83 -14.09
CA LEU A 146 10.64 -0.69 -15.53
C LEU A 146 10.49 0.74 -16.04
N ASP A 147 9.64 1.56 -15.41
CA ASP A 147 9.49 2.97 -15.72
C ASP A 147 10.75 3.75 -15.36
N LEU A 148 11.29 3.54 -14.16
CA LEU A 148 12.59 4.09 -13.73
C LEU A 148 13.74 3.63 -14.62
N PHE A 149 13.76 2.33 -15.02
CA PHE A 149 14.73 1.83 -15.99
C PHE A 149 14.64 2.58 -17.31
N THR A 150 13.43 2.86 -17.78
CA THR A 150 13.21 3.61 -19.04
C THR A 150 13.70 5.05 -18.93
N VAL A 151 13.44 5.71 -17.81
CA VAL A 151 13.97 7.06 -17.52
C VAL A 151 15.49 7.04 -17.51
N ARG A 152 16.10 6.09 -16.75
CA ARG A 152 17.56 5.94 -16.68
C ARG A 152 18.19 5.68 -18.05
N GLU A 153 17.58 4.83 -18.86
CA GLU A 153 18.03 4.52 -20.20
C GLU A 153 17.90 5.70 -21.17
N HIS A 154 16.92 6.57 -20.97
CA HIS A 154 16.67 7.74 -21.82
C HIS A 154 17.52 8.96 -21.42
N LEU A 155 17.58 9.27 -20.11
CA LEU A 155 18.29 10.44 -19.59
C LEU A 155 19.74 10.16 -19.14
N GLY A 156 20.12 8.89 -18.97
CA GLY A 156 21.41 8.46 -18.40
C GLY A 156 21.48 8.60 -16.87
N ARG A 157 20.43 9.14 -16.21
CA ARG A 157 20.39 9.41 -14.77
C ARG A 157 18.99 9.25 -14.19
N LEU A 158 18.89 9.16 -12.85
CA LEU A 158 17.65 9.22 -12.07
C LEU A 158 17.67 10.35 -11.01
N SER A 159 18.62 11.27 -11.11
CA SER A 159 18.71 12.47 -10.29
C SER A 159 18.61 13.72 -11.17
N ASP A 160 18.26 14.85 -10.55
CA ASP A 160 18.31 16.18 -11.17
C ASP A 160 17.55 16.27 -12.50
N PHE A 161 16.29 15.87 -12.52
CA PHE A 161 15.43 15.94 -13.70
C PHE A 161 13.99 16.33 -13.35
N ASP A 162 13.30 16.85 -14.38
CA ASP A 162 11.90 17.27 -14.31
C ASP A 162 11.01 16.19 -14.90
N ILE A 163 10.07 15.66 -14.09
CA ILE A 163 9.07 14.70 -14.56
C ILE A 163 7.66 15.25 -14.43
N GLY A 164 6.95 15.32 -15.56
CA GLY A 164 5.53 15.64 -15.60
C GLY A 164 4.70 14.37 -15.49
N ILE A 165 3.64 14.41 -14.68
CA ILE A 165 2.65 13.33 -14.60
C ILE A 165 1.27 13.91 -14.87
N THR A 166 0.51 13.28 -15.78
CA THR A 166 -0.81 13.79 -16.20
C THR A 166 -1.79 12.66 -16.52
N GLY A 167 -3.08 12.99 -16.51
CA GLY A 167 -4.19 12.07 -16.72
C GLY A 167 -4.93 11.74 -15.43
N ASP A 168 -5.14 10.46 -15.12
CA ASP A 168 -5.78 10.02 -13.89
C ASP A 168 -4.74 9.82 -12.78
N LEU A 169 -4.54 10.85 -11.96
CA LEU A 169 -3.61 10.79 -10.82
C LEU A 169 -4.26 10.25 -9.55
N LYS A 170 -5.60 10.23 -9.51
CA LYS A 170 -6.36 9.81 -8.32
C LYS A 170 -6.46 8.29 -8.18
N TYR A 171 -6.71 7.59 -9.29
CA TYR A 171 -6.93 6.14 -9.30
C TYR A 171 -5.81 5.37 -9.98
N GLY A 172 -4.79 6.09 -10.47
CA GLY A 172 -3.67 5.53 -11.22
C GLY A 172 -2.65 4.84 -10.33
N ARG A 173 -2.79 3.52 -10.05
CA ARG A 173 -1.82 2.75 -9.23
C ARG A 173 -0.36 2.89 -9.69
N THR A 174 -0.14 3.04 -11.01
CA THR A 174 1.22 3.27 -11.55
C THR A 174 1.76 4.64 -11.20
N VAL A 175 0.88 5.65 -11.06
CA VAL A 175 1.25 6.99 -10.59
C VAL A 175 1.62 6.94 -9.11
N HIS A 176 0.81 6.27 -8.27
CA HIS A 176 1.05 6.17 -6.83
C HIS A 176 2.41 5.52 -6.53
N SER A 177 2.70 4.38 -7.15
CA SER A 177 4.00 3.73 -7.00
C SER A 177 5.15 4.56 -7.58
N LEU A 178 4.94 5.25 -8.72
CA LEU A 178 5.98 6.06 -9.35
C LEU A 178 6.35 7.28 -8.50
N VAL A 179 5.37 8.05 -8.00
CA VAL A 179 5.65 9.22 -7.15
C VAL A 179 6.34 8.80 -5.85
N THR A 180 5.98 7.65 -5.30
CA THR A 180 6.66 7.07 -4.12
C THR A 180 8.12 6.71 -4.42
N ALA A 181 8.40 6.11 -5.57
CA ALA A 181 9.77 5.76 -5.97
C ALA A 181 10.64 7.00 -6.23
N LEU A 182 10.07 8.03 -6.85
CA LEU A 182 10.78 9.27 -7.19
C LEU A 182 11.30 10.02 -5.95
N THR A 183 10.65 9.88 -4.78
CA THR A 183 11.14 10.48 -3.53
C THR A 183 12.49 9.94 -3.06
N LYS A 184 12.97 8.84 -3.62
CA LYS A 184 14.24 8.21 -3.26
C LYS A 184 15.45 8.78 -4.01
N PHE A 185 15.20 9.65 -5.01
CA PHE A 185 16.25 10.20 -5.88
C PHE A 185 16.37 11.72 -5.70
N GLN A 186 17.60 12.20 -5.58
CA GLN A 186 17.87 13.62 -5.32
C GLN A 186 17.59 14.49 -6.54
N GLY A 187 17.15 15.73 -6.31
CA GLY A 187 16.98 16.76 -7.34
C GLY A 187 15.86 16.47 -8.34
N VAL A 188 14.98 15.50 -8.07
CA VAL A 188 13.78 15.26 -8.89
C VAL A 188 12.74 16.33 -8.56
N ARG A 189 12.17 16.97 -9.61
CA ARG A 189 11.03 17.88 -9.48
C ARG A 189 9.82 17.27 -10.16
N LEU A 190 8.71 17.27 -9.43
CA LEU A 190 7.45 16.67 -9.84
C LEU A 190 6.51 17.75 -10.38
N HIS A 191 6.17 17.68 -11.65
CA HIS A 191 5.25 18.58 -12.33
C HIS A 191 3.91 17.84 -12.53
N LEU A 192 2.82 18.40 -12.02
CA LEU A 192 1.51 17.73 -12.05
C LEU A 192 0.50 18.55 -12.83
N PHE A 193 -0.23 17.86 -13.70
CA PHE A 193 -1.44 18.38 -14.31
C PHE A 193 -2.50 17.29 -14.36
N ALA A 194 -3.67 17.56 -13.81
CA ALA A 194 -4.86 16.71 -13.94
C ALA A 194 -6.13 17.55 -13.77
N PRO A 195 -7.25 17.14 -14.35
CA PRO A 195 -8.56 17.69 -13.99
C PRO A 195 -8.77 17.63 -12.47
N PRO A 196 -9.44 18.64 -11.85
CA PRO A 196 -9.52 18.78 -10.41
C PRO A 196 -9.99 17.50 -9.67
N HIS A 197 -10.98 16.79 -10.23
CA HIS A 197 -11.53 15.54 -9.66
C HIS A 197 -10.62 14.31 -9.84
N LEU A 198 -9.56 14.42 -10.66
CA LEU A 198 -8.54 13.38 -10.89
C LEU A 198 -7.16 13.74 -10.33
N SER A 199 -7.07 14.80 -9.54
CA SER A 199 -5.82 15.25 -8.91
C SER A 199 -5.22 14.18 -7.99
N LEU A 200 -3.92 14.26 -7.79
CA LEU A 200 -3.20 13.35 -6.89
C LEU A 200 -3.74 13.50 -5.46
N PRO A 201 -4.12 12.40 -4.78
CA PRO A 201 -4.65 12.47 -3.42
C PRO A 201 -3.69 13.16 -2.46
N THR A 202 -4.25 13.93 -1.52
CA THR A 202 -3.50 14.73 -0.54
C THR A 202 -2.50 13.90 0.25
N VAL A 203 -2.78 12.62 0.51
CA VAL A 203 -1.86 11.72 1.20
C VAL A 203 -0.54 11.56 0.43
N PHE A 204 -0.58 11.40 -0.88
CA PHE A 204 0.62 11.31 -1.71
C PHE A 204 1.31 12.68 -1.86
N MET A 205 0.53 13.77 -1.99
CA MET A 205 1.07 15.13 -2.01
C MET A 205 1.89 15.43 -0.75
N ASN A 206 1.34 15.11 0.42
CA ASN A 206 2.02 15.30 1.70
C ASN A 206 3.25 14.39 1.83
N PHE A 207 3.13 13.12 1.43
CA PHE A 207 4.24 12.18 1.45
C PHE A 207 5.42 12.70 0.61
N VAL A 208 5.18 13.12 -0.62
CA VAL A 208 6.21 13.65 -1.55
C VAL A 208 6.84 14.92 -0.99
N LYS A 209 6.02 15.87 -0.49
CA LYS A 209 6.51 17.11 0.14
C LYS A 209 7.37 16.84 1.38
N ASN A 210 6.93 15.91 2.24
CA ASN A 210 7.69 15.55 3.44
C ASN A 210 9.03 14.85 3.12
N ALA A 211 9.12 14.19 1.96
CA ALA A 211 10.37 13.64 1.44
C ALA A 211 11.30 14.69 0.80
N GLY A 212 10.90 15.97 0.78
CA GLY A 212 11.70 17.07 0.24
C GLY A 212 11.71 17.18 -1.29
N VAL A 213 10.74 16.57 -1.98
CA VAL A 213 10.60 16.70 -3.43
C VAL A 213 9.71 17.89 -3.78
N ASP A 214 10.18 18.74 -4.66
CA ASP A 214 9.42 19.90 -5.15
C ASP A 214 8.26 19.44 -6.03
N ILE A 215 7.06 19.99 -5.74
CA ILE A 215 5.85 19.75 -6.53
C ILE A 215 5.41 21.08 -7.15
N ILE A 216 5.21 21.06 -8.47
CA ILE A 216 4.73 22.20 -9.26
C ILE A 216 3.44 21.76 -9.96
N GLU A 217 2.33 22.43 -9.65
CA GLU A 217 1.02 22.16 -10.26
C GLU A 217 0.78 23.15 -11.41
N TYR A 218 0.13 22.68 -12.47
CA TYR A 218 -0.16 23.44 -13.68
C TYR A 218 -1.66 23.46 -13.96
N GLU A 219 -2.11 24.52 -14.64
CA GLU A 219 -3.50 24.64 -15.10
C GLU A 219 -3.72 24.02 -16.48
N SER A 220 -2.65 23.71 -17.21
CA SER A 220 -2.74 23.05 -18.51
C SER A 220 -1.53 22.20 -18.84
N LEU A 221 -1.78 21.14 -19.63
CA LEU A 221 -0.72 20.30 -20.18
C LEU A 221 0.21 21.07 -21.14
N GLN A 222 -0.32 22.10 -21.81
CA GLN A 222 0.44 22.96 -22.71
C GLN A 222 1.50 23.79 -21.98
N GLU A 223 1.22 24.26 -20.78
CA GLU A 223 2.17 24.98 -19.94
C GLU A 223 3.23 24.09 -19.34
N MET A 224 2.86 22.84 -18.97
CA MET A 224 3.75 21.87 -18.36
C MET A 224 4.73 21.26 -19.36
N ALA A 225 4.27 20.89 -20.57
CA ALA A 225 5.04 20.10 -21.54
C ALA A 225 6.45 20.65 -21.86
N PRO A 226 6.66 21.97 -22.05
CA PRO A 226 8.00 22.53 -22.33
C PRO A 226 8.94 22.54 -21.12
N LYS A 227 8.45 22.29 -19.90
CA LYS A 227 9.22 22.39 -18.66
C LYS A 227 9.86 21.06 -18.23
N VAL A 228 9.34 19.94 -18.70
CA VAL A 228 9.71 18.62 -18.22
C VAL A 228 10.69 17.90 -19.16
N ASP A 229 11.51 17.01 -18.60
CA ASP A 229 12.41 16.12 -19.34
C ASP A 229 11.69 14.81 -19.70
N ILE A 230 10.82 14.36 -18.81
CA ILE A 230 9.96 13.21 -19.01
C ILE A 230 8.50 13.61 -18.80
N LEU A 231 7.61 13.17 -19.66
CA LEU A 231 6.16 13.23 -19.42
C LEU A 231 5.60 11.81 -19.29
N TYR A 232 5.07 11.50 -18.13
CA TYR A 232 4.35 10.26 -17.84
C TYR A 232 2.85 10.50 -18.01
N GLN A 233 2.35 10.14 -19.17
CA GLN A 233 0.94 10.29 -19.55
C GLN A 233 0.17 9.05 -19.12
N THR A 234 -0.99 9.21 -18.46
CA THR A 234 -1.89 8.10 -18.16
C THR A 234 -3.23 8.26 -18.89
N ARG A 235 -3.94 7.15 -19.09
CA ARG A 235 -5.30 7.21 -19.60
C ARG A 235 -6.27 7.66 -18.51
N ILE A 236 -7.35 8.32 -18.89
CA ILE A 236 -8.50 8.55 -18.02
C ILE A 236 -9.34 7.28 -17.98
N GLN A 237 -9.68 6.81 -16.79
CA GLN A 237 -10.43 5.57 -16.59
C GLN A 237 -11.93 5.85 -16.62
N LYS A 238 -12.58 5.70 -17.80
CA LYS A 238 -14.01 5.93 -17.98
C LYS A 238 -14.87 5.12 -17.00
N GLU A 239 -14.44 3.92 -16.71
CA GLU A 239 -15.08 3.00 -15.78
C GLU A 239 -15.15 3.50 -14.32
N ARG A 240 -14.41 4.57 -14.02
CA ARG A 240 -14.36 5.21 -12.68
C ARG A 240 -14.96 6.63 -12.66
N MET A 241 -15.50 7.08 -13.78
CA MET A 241 -16.13 8.39 -13.94
C MET A 241 -17.61 8.20 -14.30
N PRO A 242 -18.52 8.36 -13.33
CA PRO A 242 -19.95 8.14 -13.58
C PRO A 242 -20.58 9.20 -14.49
N ASP A 243 -20.06 10.43 -14.50
CA ASP A 243 -20.56 11.52 -15.32
C ASP A 243 -19.87 11.54 -16.72
N PRO A 244 -20.63 11.31 -17.81
CA PRO A 244 -20.07 11.36 -19.16
C PRO A 244 -19.55 12.76 -19.56
N GLN A 245 -20.11 13.85 -19.04
CA GLN A 245 -19.67 15.22 -19.38
C GLN A 245 -18.32 15.52 -18.75
N GLU A 246 -18.14 15.14 -17.47
CA GLU A 246 -16.83 15.24 -16.80
C GLU A 246 -15.76 14.42 -17.52
N PHE A 247 -16.12 13.22 -17.99
CA PHE A 247 -15.20 12.38 -18.76
C PHE A 247 -14.76 13.04 -20.07
N GLU A 248 -15.70 13.60 -20.87
CA GLU A 248 -15.35 14.23 -22.14
C GLU A 248 -14.52 15.51 -21.95
N SER A 249 -14.80 16.30 -20.91
CA SER A 249 -13.97 17.46 -20.54
C SER A 249 -12.55 17.05 -20.15
N ALA A 250 -12.44 16.10 -19.23
CA ALA A 250 -11.15 15.59 -18.76
C ALA A 250 -10.28 15.01 -19.88
N LYS A 251 -10.92 14.32 -20.83
CA LYS A 251 -10.26 13.78 -22.03
C LYS A 251 -9.68 14.88 -22.92
N ALA A 252 -10.45 15.93 -23.20
CA ALA A 252 -10.00 17.04 -24.05
C ALA A 252 -8.81 17.80 -23.43
N ASP A 253 -8.82 17.98 -22.12
CA ASP A 253 -7.78 18.73 -21.38
C ASP A 253 -6.47 17.95 -21.27
N THR A 254 -6.52 16.61 -21.31
CA THR A 254 -5.36 15.74 -21.06
C THR A 254 -4.75 15.11 -22.32
N GLU A 255 -5.31 15.29 -23.52
CA GLU A 255 -4.72 14.74 -24.73
C GLU A 255 -3.40 15.44 -25.09
N PHE A 256 -2.31 14.65 -25.14
CA PHE A 256 -1.00 15.15 -25.59
C PHE A 256 -0.91 15.13 -27.11
N THR A 257 -0.69 16.32 -27.72
CA THR A 257 -0.77 16.52 -29.17
C THR A 257 0.60 16.75 -29.80
N MET A 258 0.67 16.57 -31.13
CA MET A 258 1.88 16.89 -31.93
C MET A 258 2.29 18.37 -31.80
N LYS A 259 1.33 19.28 -31.59
CA LYS A 259 1.62 20.71 -31.37
C LYS A 259 2.40 20.89 -30.05
N MET A 260 2.01 20.22 -28.98
CA MET A 260 2.72 20.26 -27.71
C MET A 260 4.10 19.61 -27.83
N LEU A 261 4.23 18.48 -28.53
CA LEU A 261 5.49 17.78 -28.73
C LEU A 261 6.57 18.68 -29.38
N LYS A 262 6.20 19.61 -30.26
CA LYS A 262 7.11 20.56 -30.87
C LYS A 262 7.67 21.61 -29.92
N THR A 263 7.04 21.82 -28.76
CA THR A 263 7.47 22.80 -27.75
C THR A 263 8.33 22.18 -26.65
N THR A 264 8.48 20.86 -26.65
CA THR A 264 9.22 20.13 -25.61
C THR A 264 10.74 20.28 -25.76
N LYS A 265 11.46 20.08 -24.65
CA LYS A 265 12.93 20.04 -24.62
C LYS A 265 13.50 18.97 -25.59
N ASP A 266 14.74 19.13 -26.03
CA ASP A 266 15.37 18.15 -26.92
C ASP A 266 15.50 16.76 -26.28
N VAL A 267 15.79 16.72 -24.98
CA VAL A 267 15.91 15.50 -24.18
C VAL A 267 14.57 14.87 -23.80
N PHE A 268 13.45 15.49 -24.19
CA PHE A 268 12.11 15.07 -23.77
C PHE A 268 11.78 13.63 -24.15
N GLY A 269 11.21 12.86 -23.21
CA GLY A 269 10.69 11.52 -23.39
C GLY A 269 9.22 11.41 -22.98
N LEU A 270 8.35 10.98 -23.92
CA LEU A 270 6.94 10.70 -23.66
C LEU A 270 6.76 9.24 -23.28
N MET A 271 6.31 9.00 -22.06
CA MET A 271 6.02 7.69 -21.47
C MET A 271 4.52 7.46 -21.31
N HIS A 272 4.10 6.21 -21.33
CA HIS A 272 2.72 5.80 -21.06
C HIS A 272 2.67 4.33 -20.61
N PRO A 273 2.04 3.96 -19.48
CA PRO A 273 1.98 2.57 -19.00
C PRO A 273 1.10 1.67 -19.87
N LEU A 274 0.39 2.25 -20.85
CA LEU A 274 -0.52 1.59 -21.77
C LEU A 274 -1.70 0.86 -21.05
N PRO A 275 -2.86 0.67 -21.71
CA PRO A 275 -3.15 0.98 -23.11
C PRO A 275 -3.49 2.45 -23.36
N ILE A 276 -3.27 2.93 -24.57
CA ILE A 276 -3.91 4.14 -25.07
C ILE A 276 -5.29 3.73 -25.61
N ASP A 277 -6.34 4.36 -25.11
CA ASP A 277 -7.72 4.07 -25.51
C ASP A 277 -7.99 4.62 -26.91
N LYS A 278 -8.65 3.84 -27.77
CA LYS A 278 -9.02 4.26 -29.14
C LYS A 278 -10.08 5.36 -29.16
N THR A 279 -10.99 5.34 -28.18
CA THR A 279 -12.14 6.25 -28.12
C THR A 279 -11.83 7.51 -27.31
N ALA A 280 -10.82 7.44 -26.46
CA ALA A 280 -10.35 8.54 -25.63
C ALA A 280 -8.81 8.54 -25.59
N PRO A 281 -8.15 8.87 -26.72
CA PRO A 281 -6.71 8.80 -26.78
C PRO A 281 -6.09 9.88 -25.89
N SER A 282 -5.27 9.45 -24.93
CA SER A 282 -4.47 10.35 -24.10
C SER A 282 -3.24 10.92 -24.84
N ILE A 283 -2.91 10.31 -25.98
CA ILE A 283 -1.82 10.73 -26.89
C ILE A 283 -2.36 10.65 -28.32
N SER A 284 -2.19 11.73 -29.07
CA SER A 284 -2.56 11.77 -30.48
C SER A 284 -1.82 10.71 -31.29
N SER A 285 -2.55 9.96 -32.11
CA SER A 285 -2.02 8.81 -32.86
C SER A 285 -0.86 9.13 -33.83
N ASN A 286 -0.78 10.38 -34.31
CA ASN A 286 0.31 10.83 -35.18
C ASN A 286 1.67 11.00 -34.44
N ILE A 287 1.69 10.78 -33.11
CA ILE A 287 2.93 10.77 -32.31
C ILE A 287 3.55 9.35 -32.31
N ASP A 288 2.77 8.32 -32.62
CA ASP A 288 3.28 6.96 -32.70
C ASP A 288 4.49 6.85 -33.64
N GLY A 289 5.59 6.30 -33.13
CA GLY A 289 6.85 6.19 -33.89
C GLY A 289 7.76 7.42 -33.86
N HIS A 290 7.33 8.54 -33.25
CA HIS A 290 8.22 9.69 -33.07
C HIS A 290 9.35 9.34 -32.09
N PRO A 291 10.63 9.79 -32.31
CA PRO A 291 11.76 9.46 -31.44
C PRO A 291 11.56 9.82 -29.96
N LYS A 292 10.83 10.89 -29.66
CA LYS A 292 10.46 11.29 -28.30
C LYS A 292 9.35 10.45 -27.68
N ALA A 293 8.66 9.59 -28.44
CA ALA A 293 7.61 8.69 -27.94
C ALA A 293 8.23 7.38 -27.48
N ILE A 294 8.68 7.33 -26.24
CA ILE A 294 9.47 6.20 -25.69
C ILE A 294 8.62 5.11 -25.04
N TYR A 295 7.28 5.20 -25.04
CA TYR A 295 6.38 4.22 -24.39
C TYR A 295 6.45 2.80 -25.01
N LYS A 296 6.84 2.62 -26.26
CA LYS A 296 7.11 1.28 -26.82
C LYS A 296 8.38 0.67 -26.24
N LYS A 297 9.42 1.48 -26.09
CA LYS A 297 10.67 1.11 -25.41
C LYS A 297 10.40 0.78 -23.93
N GLN A 298 9.60 1.61 -23.25
CA GLN A 298 9.11 1.39 -21.89
C GLN A 298 8.42 0.03 -21.76
N ALA A 299 7.46 -0.28 -22.61
CA ALA A 299 6.78 -1.58 -22.60
C ALA A 299 7.76 -2.76 -22.84
N GLY A 300 8.72 -2.59 -23.74
CA GLY A 300 9.77 -3.58 -24.04
C GLY A 300 10.71 -3.83 -22.86
N ASN A 301 10.96 -2.81 -22.03
CA ASN A 301 11.77 -2.92 -20.83
C ASN A 301 11.14 -3.83 -19.75
N GLY A 302 9.86 -4.14 -19.88
CA GLY A 302 9.17 -5.03 -18.95
C GLY A 302 9.73 -6.46 -18.89
N VAL A 303 10.22 -7.01 -20.00
CA VAL A 303 10.77 -8.37 -20.00
C VAL A 303 12.12 -8.45 -19.25
N PRO A 304 13.17 -7.66 -19.61
CA PRO A 304 14.43 -7.73 -18.90
C PRO A 304 14.34 -7.33 -17.43
N THR A 305 13.48 -6.38 -17.08
CA THR A 305 13.26 -5.97 -15.67
C THR A 305 12.64 -7.11 -14.87
N ARG A 306 11.54 -7.69 -15.32
CA ARG A 306 10.87 -8.81 -14.64
C ARG A 306 11.72 -10.07 -14.56
N LEU A 307 12.55 -10.31 -15.58
CA LEU A 307 13.53 -11.39 -15.54
C LEU A 307 14.56 -11.16 -14.42
N THR A 308 15.07 -9.93 -14.31
CA THR A 308 16.01 -9.54 -13.24
C THR A 308 15.36 -9.67 -11.86
N GLU A 309 14.14 -9.15 -11.70
CA GLU A 309 13.38 -9.21 -10.44
C GLU A 309 13.19 -10.68 -10.00
N LEU A 310 12.76 -11.56 -10.90
CA LEU A 310 12.60 -13.00 -10.62
C LEU A 310 13.94 -13.66 -10.27
N ALA A 311 15.00 -13.37 -11.03
CA ALA A 311 16.33 -13.94 -10.80
C ALA A 311 16.90 -13.53 -9.42
N LEU A 312 16.68 -12.29 -9.00
CA LEU A 312 17.09 -11.77 -7.69
C LEU A 312 16.32 -12.46 -6.56
N SER A 313 15.00 -12.51 -6.68
CA SER A 313 14.14 -13.08 -5.65
C SER A 313 14.35 -14.60 -5.46
N LEU A 314 14.65 -15.30 -6.55
CA LEU A 314 14.99 -16.74 -6.52
C LEU A 314 16.47 -17.01 -6.18
N GLY A 315 17.27 -15.99 -5.88
CA GLY A 315 18.68 -16.13 -5.51
C GLY A 315 19.57 -16.67 -6.62
N LEU A 316 19.20 -16.41 -7.88
CA LEU A 316 20.00 -16.82 -9.05
C LEU A 316 21.09 -15.80 -9.37
N ILE A 317 20.92 -14.56 -8.93
CA ILE A 317 21.87 -13.44 -8.98
C ILE A 317 21.74 -12.61 -7.70
N GLY A 318 22.62 -11.63 -7.46
CA GLY A 318 22.49 -10.67 -6.37
C GLY A 318 23.51 -10.79 -5.27
N ASP A 319 24.51 -11.69 -5.42
CA ASP A 319 25.60 -11.87 -4.44
C ASP A 319 26.56 -10.67 -4.41
N ASP A 320 26.63 -9.93 -5.50
CA ASP A 320 27.49 -8.77 -5.70
C ASP A 320 26.83 -7.43 -5.31
N PHE A 321 25.64 -7.44 -4.67
CA PHE A 321 25.03 -6.24 -4.15
C PHE A 321 25.78 -5.75 -2.90
N THR A 322 26.27 -4.51 -2.95
CA THR A 322 27.04 -3.86 -1.88
C THR A 322 26.38 -2.58 -1.36
N GLY A 323 25.21 -2.21 -1.89
CA GLY A 323 24.46 -1.05 -1.45
C GLY A 323 23.71 -1.27 -0.15
N VAL A 324 22.99 -0.22 0.29
CA VAL A 324 22.13 -0.28 1.47
C VAL A 324 20.87 -1.07 1.14
N ALA A 325 20.69 -2.21 1.80
CA ALA A 325 19.47 -3.01 1.68
C ALA A 325 18.35 -2.42 2.56
N TRP A 326 17.11 -2.63 2.14
CA TRP A 326 15.96 -2.28 2.96
C TRP A 326 15.89 -3.18 4.21
N GLU A 327 15.75 -2.57 5.34
CA GLU A 327 15.54 -3.26 6.60
C GLU A 327 14.15 -2.93 7.15
N LYS A 328 13.50 -3.95 7.71
CA LYS A 328 12.24 -3.74 8.40
C LYS A 328 12.49 -2.99 9.72
N GLU A 329 11.79 -1.88 9.92
CA GLU A 329 11.83 -1.15 11.18
C GLU A 329 11.43 -2.06 12.34
N LYS A 330 12.10 -1.85 13.50
CA LYS A 330 11.71 -2.51 14.74
C LYS A 330 10.38 -1.94 15.20
N GLU A 331 9.42 -2.81 15.47
CA GLU A 331 8.08 -2.45 15.90
C GLU A 331 7.95 -2.65 17.42
N ASP A 332 7.44 -1.66 18.15
CA ASP A 332 6.96 -1.83 19.52
C ASP A 332 5.48 -2.24 19.49
N ASN A 333 5.23 -3.50 19.76
CA ASN A 333 3.87 -4.08 19.75
C ASN A 333 3.27 -4.18 21.17
N ASN A 334 3.82 -3.49 22.15
CA ASN A 334 3.32 -3.49 23.51
C ASN A 334 2.12 -2.52 23.68
N TYR A 335 1.00 -3.06 24.08
CA TYR A 335 -0.25 -2.30 24.35
C TYR A 335 -0.31 -1.72 25.76
N ILE A 336 0.53 -2.20 26.69
CA ILE A 336 0.37 -1.99 28.13
C ILE A 336 1.64 -1.39 28.70
N GLU A 337 1.46 -0.38 29.55
CA GLU A 337 2.45 0.14 30.46
C GLU A 337 1.89 0.03 31.89
N ASP A 338 2.45 -0.88 32.70
CA ASP A 338 2.05 -1.01 34.11
C ASP A 338 2.48 0.23 34.89
N LEU A 339 1.54 0.79 35.67
CA LEU A 339 1.77 1.97 36.49
C LEU A 339 1.80 1.59 37.97
N GLU A 340 2.62 2.30 38.74
CA GLU A 340 2.65 2.16 40.19
C GLU A 340 1.27 2.48 40.81
N VAL A 341 0.79 1.61 41.69
CA VAL A 341 -0.45 1.80 42.43
C VAL A 341 -0.20 2.68 43.67
N VAL A 342 -0.54 3.96 43.54
CA VAL A 342 -0.50 4.87 44.68
C VAL A 342 -1.84 4.84 45.41
N ILE A 343 -1.88 4.33 46.64
CA ILE A 343 -3.08 4.33 47.47
C ILE A 343 -3.37 5.78 47.89
N LYS A 344 -4.50 6.32 47.40
CA LYS A 344 -4.96 7.66 47.79
C LYS A 344 -6.08 7.55 48.81
N PRO A 345 -6.18 8.53 49.74
CA PRO A 345 -7.30 8.56 50.68
C PRO A 345 -8.63 8.58 49.94
N GLN A 346 -9.62 7.86 50.49
CA GLN A 346 -11.00 7.82 49.92
C GLN A 346 -11.55 9.24 49.83
N ARG A 347 -11.94 9.63 48.63
CA ARG A 347 -12.70 10.88 48.40
C ARG A 347 -14.16 10.62 48.62
N THR A 348 -14.88 11.62 49.09
CA THR A 348 -16.34 11.56 49.36
C THR A 348 -17.16 12.21 48.26
N ASP A 349 -16.56 13.02 47.39
CA ASP A 349 -17.22 13.77 46.32
C ASP A 349 -16.93 13.13 44.93
N PHE A 350 -17.72 12.12 44.59
CA PHE A 350 -17.66 11.48 43.29
C PHE A 350 -18.81 11.93 42.40
N SER A 351 -18.47 12.34 41.16
CA SER A 351 -19.47 12.57 40.11
C SER A 351 -20.14 11.26 39.67
N ILE A 352 -19.44 10.13 39.81
CA ILE A 352 -19.93 8.79 39.51
C ILE A 352 -19.61 7.88 40.72
N ARG A 353 -20.58 7.08 41.18
CA ARG A 353 -20.44 6.19 42.32
C ARG A 353 -19.35 5.15 42.11
N PRO A 354 -18.34 4.98 43.00
CA PRO A 354 -17.26 4.03 42.85
C PRO A 354 -17.72 2.58 42.95
N ILE A 355 -16.91 1.66 42.39
CA ILE A 355 -17.05 0.20 42.55
C ILE A 355 -16.69 -0.15 44.00
N ARG A 356 -17.62 -0.90 44.71
CA ARG A 356 -17.43 -1.23 46.11
C ARG A 356 -16.69 -2.56 46.35
N ASP A 357 -16.86 -3.51 45.47
CA ASP A 357 -16.28 -4.86 45.60
C ASP A 357 -15.22 -5.13 44.55
N SER A 358 -15.57 -5.61 43.40
CA SER A 358 -14.63 -5.95 42.33
C SER A 358 -15.10 -5.38 40.99
N GLY A 359 -14.16 -5.21 40.06
CA GLY A 359 -14.43 -4.76 38.70
C GLY A 359 -13.32 -3.91 38.11
N VAL A 360 -13.60 -3.25 37.01
CA VAL A 360 -12.66 -2.40 36.29
C VAL A 360 -13.16 -0.99 36.10
N VAL A 361 -12.24 -0.03 36.16
CA VAL A 361 -12.48 1.38 35.85
C VAL A 361 -11.57 1.76 34.70
N ILE A 362 -12.14 2.05 33.54
CA ILE A 362 -11.45 2.61 32.38
C ILE A 362 -11.60 4.13 32.46
N ASP A 363 -10.50 4.81 32.75
CA ASP A 363 -10.44 6.24 32.97
C ASP A 363 -9.57 6.93 31.90
N HIS A 364 -9.78 8.22 31.69
CA HIS A 364 -9.11 8.99 30.63
C HIS A 364 -9.45 8.50 29.22
N VAL A 365 -10.63 7.93 29.04
CA VAL A 365 -11.19 7.64 27.72
C VAL A 365 -11.35 8.96 26.97
N LYS A 366 -11.10 8.98 25.65
CA LYS A 366 -11.45 10.13 24.83
C LYS A 366 -12.93 10.46 25.00
N ALA A 367 -13.23 11.73 25.19
CA ALA A 367 -14.60 12.17 25.42
C ALA A 367 -15.56 11.66 24.32
N TYR A 368 -16.72 11.19 24.73
CA TYR A 368 -17.78 10.64 23.86
C TYR A 368 -17.45 9.30 23.18
N GLN A 369 -16.39 8.61 23.57
CA GLN A 369 -16.07 7.24 23.08
C GLN A 369 -16.56 6.13 24.04
N GLU A 370 -17.22 6.47 25.13
CA GLU A 370 -17.70 5.50 26.10
C GLU A 370 -18.70 4.51 25.50
N ASP A 371 -19.60 4.99 24.62
CA ASP A 371 -20.60 4.14 23.97
C ASP A 371 -19.95 3.12 23.01
N LEU A 372 -18.86 3.49 22.33
CA LEU A 372 -18.08 2.57 21.52
C LEU A 372 -17.46 1.48 22.38
N LEU A 373 -16.85 1.84 23.53
CA LEU A 373 -16.30 0.86 24.48
C LEU A 373 -17.38 -0.08 25.04
N ILE A 374 -18.57 0.45 25.39
CA ILE A 374 -19.70 -0.34 25.86
C ILE A 374 -20.11 -1.41 24.82
N ARG A 375 -20.17 -1.03 23.55
CA ARG A 375 -20.45 -1.98 22.44
C ARG A 375 -19.36 -3.03 22.28
N LEU A 376 -18.08 -2.60 22.19
CA LEU A 376 -16.94 -3.48 21.96
C LEU A 376 -16.75 -4.50 23.09
N LEU A 377 -16.93 -4.08 24.34
CA LEU A 377 -16.84 -4.94 25.51
C LEU A 377 -18.13 -5.76 25.75
N GLN A 378 -19.15 -5.58 24.90
CA GLN A 378 -20.45 -6.28 24.99
C GLN A 378 -21.11 -6.14 26.36
N VAL A 379 -20.94 -4.97 27.02
CA VAL A 379 -21.37 -4.77 28.41
C VAL A 379 -22.89 -4.91 28.56
N ARG A 380 -23.67 -4.41 27.59
CA ARG A 380 -25.14 -4.51 27.59
C ARG A 380 -25.62 -5.91 27.27
N GLU A 381 -25.01 -6.57 26.29
CA GLU A 381 -25.32 -7.93 25.86
C GLU A 381 -25.08 -8.94 26.98
N ARG A 382 -24.01 -8.74 27.76
CA ARG A 382 -23.67 -9.55 28.94
C ARG A 382 -24.47 -9.19 30.17
N ARG A 383 -25.34 -8.16 30.09
CA ARG A 383 -26.18 -7.65 31.21
C ARG A 383 -25.37 -7.27 32.46
N GLU A 384 -24.20 -6.69 32.25
CA GLU A 384 -23.28 -6.29 33.33
C GLU A 384 -23.76 -4.97 33.99
N ILE A 385 -23.45 -4.83 35.28
CA ILE A 385 -23.67 -3.57 36.00
C ILE A 385 -22.54 -2.60 35.61
N TYR A 386 -22.89 -1.50 34.99
CA TYR A 386 -21.92 -0.52 34.55
C TYR A 386 -22.38 0.93 34.80
N ARG A 387 -21.42 1.85 34.82
CA ARG A 387 -21.61 3.28 34.80
C ARG A 387 -20.68 3.91 33.81
N ALA A 388 -21.18 4.81 32.98
CA ALA A 388 -20.37 5.51 31.98
C ALA A 388 -20.77 6.98 31.93
N GLY A 389 -19.86 7.81 31.47
CA GLY A 389 -20.14 9.21 31.21
C GLY A 389 -18.90 10.06 30.97
N THR A 390 -19.12 11.22 30.39
CA THR A 390 -18.11 12.24 30.18
C THR A 390 -18.03 13.18 31.38
N VAL A 391 -16.84 13.35 31.94
CA VAL A 391 -16.59 14.15 33.13
C VAL A 391 -15.49 15.19 32.93
N LYS A 392 -15.50 16.28 33.67
CA LYS A 392 -14.39 17.24 33.66
C LYS A 392 -13.16 16.66 34.35
N SER A 393 -11.99 16.91 33.78
CA SER A 393 -10.73 16.52 34.41
C SER A 393 -10.47 17.38 35.67
N ILE A 394 -10.17 16.74 36.78
CA ILE A 394 -9.86 17.45 38.04
C ILE A 394 -8.53 18.22 37.93
N ARG A 395 -7.57 17.69 37.17
CA ARG A 395 -6.24 18.32 37.00
C ARG A 395 -6.20 19.40 35.92
N ARG A 396 -7.10 19.32 34.96
CA ARG A 396 -7.24 20.27 33.86
C ARG A 396 -8.73 20.60 33.73
N PRO A 397 -9.25 21.62 34.43
CA PRO A 397 -10.68 21.92 34.48
C PRO A 397 -11.34 22.17 33.13
N ASP A 398 -10.55 22.59 32.12
CA ASP A 398 -11.01 22.84 30.76
C ASP A 398 -11.02 21.57 29.88
N ALA A 399 -10.47 20.46 30.36
CA ALA A 399 -10.45 19.19 29.63
C ALA A 399 -11.55 18.27 30.13
N ILE A 400 -12.27 17.68 29.20
CA ILE A 400 -13.27 16.63 29.44
C ILE A 400 -12.66 15.27 29.11
N LYS A 401 -13.11 14.24 29.79
CA LYS A 401 -12.69 12.85 29.56
C LYS A 401 -13.85 11.91 29.80
N GLY A 402 -13.85 10.78 29.11
CA GLY A 402 -14.75 9.69 29.37
C GLY A 402 -14.28 8.79 30.51
N ILE A 403 -15.26 8.13 31.14
CA ILE A 403 -15.05 7.08 32.13
C ILE A 403 -16.06 5.96 31.90
N LEU A 404 -15.59 4.72 32.01
CA LEU A 404 -16.44 3.53 32.01
C LEU A 404 -16.04 2.65 33.20
N MET A 405 -17.01 2.27 34.02
CA MET A 405 -16.88 1.38 35.18
C MET A 405 -17.73 0.14 34.95
N ILE A 406 -17.16 -1.05 35.11
CA ILE A 406 -17.85 -2.34 34.97
C ILE A 406 -17.64 -3.11 36.27
N GLU A 407 -18.75 -3.55 36.93
CA GLU A 407 -18.69 -4.30 38.17
C GLU A 407 -18.57 -5.80 37.93
N GLY A 408 -17.89 -6.50 38.81
CA GLY A 408 -17.91 -7.96 38.90
C GLY A 408 -17.04 -8.72 37.92
N ARG A 409 -16.21 -8.05 37.09
CA ARG A 409 -15.32 -8.77 36.17
C ARG A 409 -13.98 -8.07 35.96
N ASP A 410 -13.01 -8.84 35.45
CA ASP A 410 -11.76 -8.39 34.85
C ASP A 410 -11.90 -8.33 33.31
N LEU A 411 -10.98 -7.67 32.61
CA LEU A 411 -10.90 -7.65 31.15
C LEU A 411 -9.91 -8.73 30.66
N THR A 412 -10.24 -9.37 29.55
CA THR A 412 -9.32 -10.26 28.84
C THR A 412 -8.25 -9.45 28.10
N GLU A 413 -7.16 -10.09 27.65
CA GLU A 413 -6.12 -9.42 26.87
C GLU A 413 -6.66 -8.82 25.57
N ASP A 414 -7.57 -9.51 24.87
CA ASP A 414 -8.17 -9.02 23.63
C ASP A 414 -9.09 -7.81 23.87
N GLU A 415 -9.80 -7.79 25.00
CA GLU A 415 -10.58 -6.65 25.41
C GLU A 415 -9.69 -5.44 25.76
N ILE A 416 -8.56 -5.67 26.44
CA ILE A 416 -7.56 -4.64 26.73
C ILE A 416 -6.99 -4.07 25.43
N ARG A 417 -6.67 -4.91 24.44
CA ARG A 417 -6.21 -4.48 23.11
C ARG A 417 -7.27 -3.64 22.41
N SER A 418 -8.52 -4.05 22.47
CA SER A 418 -9.66 -3.30 21.90
C SER A 418 -9.80 -1.93 22.55
N VAL A 419 -9.71 -1.85 23.87
CA VAL A 419 -9.73 -0.57 24.62
C VAL A 419 -8.55 0.31 24.23
N ALA A 420 -7.34 -0.25 24.11
CA ALA A 420 -6.16 0.48 23.69
C ALA A 420 -6.29 1.06 22.27
N ALA A 421 -6.90 0.31 21.36
CA ALA A 421 -7.13 0.72 19.99
C ALA A 421 -8.16 1.85 19.87
N VAL A 422 -9.23 1.81 20.68
CA VAL A 422 -10.27 2.87 20.71
C VAL A 422 -9.77 4.15 21.36
N SER A 423 -9.11 4.02 22.49
CA SER A 423 -8.75 5.18 23.32
C SER A 423 -7.29 5.07 23.82
N PRO A 424 -6.31 5.28 22.93
CA PRO A 424 -4.91 5.33 23.33
C PRO A 424 -4.68 6.36 24.45
N GLY A 425 -3.84 6.03 25.40
CA GLY A 425 -3.55 6.87 26.56
C GLY A 425 -4.53 6.74 27.73
N CYS A 426 -5.64 6.00 27.57
CA CYS A 426 -6.56 5.71 28.69
C CYS A 426 -5.89 4.83 29.75
N ARG A 427 -6.51 4.75 30.93
CA ARG A 427 -6.01 3.99 32.08
C ARG A 427 -7.03 2.98 32.54
N ILE A 428 -6.59 1.77 32.79
CA ILE A 428 -7.40 0.73 33.41
C ILE A 428 -6.97 0.56 34.86
N ASN A 429 -7.92 0.62 35.78
CA ASN A 429 -7.73 0.34 37.21
C ASN A 429 -8.55 -0.91 37.55
N PHE A 430 -7.90 -1.95 38.03
CA PHE A 430 -8.56 -3.17 38.51
C PHE A 430 -8.87 -3.01 39.99
N ILE A 431 -10.12 -3.27 40.37
CA ILE A 431 -10.65 -3.07 41.72
C ILE A 431 -10.89 -4.44 42.36
N LYS A 432 -10.39 -4.66 43.56
CA LYS A 432 -10.73 -5.79 44.45
C LYS A 432 -10.90 -5.29 45.89
N GLY A 433 -12.01 -5.70 46.52
CA GLY A 433 -12.33 -5.19 47.87
C GLY A 433 -12.45 -3.66 47.95
N GLY A 434 -12.95 -3.03 46.86
CA GLY A 434 -13.07 -1.58 46.80
C GLY A 434 -11.74 -0.80 46.62
N GLN A 435 -10.63 -1.49 46.45
CA GLN A 435 -9.27 -0.89 46.32
C GLN A 435 -8.70 -1.19 44.94
N VAL A 436 -7.86 -0.26 44.43
CA VAL A 436 -7.10 -0.49 43.18
C VAL A 436 -5.96 -1.44 43.47
N VAL A 437 -5.98 -2.62 42.86
CA VAL A 437 -4.93 -3.64 43.02
C VAL A 437 -3.96 -3.67 41.84
N ARG A 438 -4.36 -3.22 40.67
CA ARG A 438 -3.50 -3.06 39.49
C ARG A 438 -3.93 -1.85 38.70
N LYS A 439 -2.96 -1.18 38.12
CA LYS A 439 -3.20 -0.02 37.26
C LYS A 439 -2.29 -0.08 36.05
N MET A 440 -2.85 0.18 34.87
CA MET A 440 -2.08 0.24 33.64
C MET A 440 -2.51 1.45 32.80
N GLN A 441 -1.58 1.96 32.03
CA GLN A 441 -1.85 2.91 30.95
C GLN A 441 -1.78 2.17 29.62
N LEU A 442 -2.75 2.41 28.76
CA LEU A 442 -2.78 1.79 27.45
C LEU A 442 -2.17 2.72 26.41
N ARG A 443 -1.52 2.15 25.43
CA ARG A 443 -0.97 2.84 24.28
C ARG A 443 -1.32 2.10 22.99
N LEU A 444 -1.38 2.83 21.90
CA LEU A 444 -1.52 2.23 20.59
C LEU A 444 -0.15 1.68 20.18
N PRO A 445 -0.02 0.35 19.95
CA PRO A 445 1.24 -0.23 19.52
C PRO A 445 1.54 0.16 18.06
N ASP A 446 2.78 -0.07 17.60
CA ASP A 446 3.16 0.18 16.21
C ASP A 446 2.36 -0.68 15.24
N ARG A 447 1.97 -1.89 15.68
CA ARG A 447 1.09 -2.79 14.91
C ARG A 447 -0.12 -3.19 15.74
N VAL A 448 -1.31 -2.83 15.27
CA VAL A 448 -2.60 -3.24 15.85
C VAL A 448 -3.05 -4.55 15.20
N THR A 449 -3.05 -5.63 15.96
CA THR A 449 -3.47 -6.98 15.54
C THR A 449 -4.26 -7.65 16.66
N GLY A 450 -5.01 -8.71 16.35
CA GLY A 450 -5.77 -9.48 17.34
C GLY A 450 -7.01 -8.77 17.86
N VAL A 451 -7.45 -7.70 17.21
CA VAL A 451 -8.70 -7.01 17.50
C VAL A 451 -9.70 -7.40 16.42
N THR A 452 -10.66 -8.25 16.77
CA THR A 452 -11.60 -8.86 15.80
C THR A 452 -12.65 -7.89 15.24
N GLN A 453 -12.88 -6.78 15.94
CA GLN A 453 -13.90 -5.80 15.57
C GLN A 453 -13.40 -4.69 14.63
N ILE A 454 -12.10 -4.63 14.35
CA ILE A 454 -11.58 -3.61 13.42
C ILE A 454 -11.77 -4.04 11.97
N ALA A 455 -11.95 -3.07 11.09
CA ALA A 455 -12.01 -3.26 9.64
C ALA A 455 -11.34 -2.10 8.92
N CYS A 456 -10.97 -2.29 7.66
CA CYS A 456 -10.56 -1.18 6.82
C CYS A 456 -11.81 -0.55 6.17
N PRO A 457 -12.06 0.75 6.30
CA PRO A 457 -13.22 1.41 5.69
C PRO A 457 -13.09 1.57 4.16
N ASN A 458 -11.89 1.36 3.58
CA ASN A 458 -11.73 1.38 2.13
C ASN A 458 -12.44 0.18 1.49
N VAL A 459 -13.54 0.44 0.79
CA VAL A 459 -14.37 -0.58 0.10
C VAL A 459 -13.57 -1.40 -0.91
N GLY A 460 -12.49 -0.85 -1.46
CA GLY A 460 -11.58 -1.56 -2.37
C GLY A 460 -10.57 -2.47 -1.67
N CYS A 461 -10.45 -2.42 -0.35
CA CYS A 461 -9.44 -3.18 0.39
C CYS A 461 -9.83 -4.65 0.55
N ILE A 462 -8.84 -5.55 0.40
CA ILE A 462 -9.03 -7.01 0.62
C ILE A 462 -9.55 -7.36 2.02
N THR A 463 -9.34 -6.48 3.02
CA THR A 463 -9.81 -6.67 4.40
C THR A 463 -11.15 -6.02 4.70
N HIS A 464 -11.77 -5.37 3.71
CA HIS A 464 -13.09 -4.78 3.91
C HIS A 464 -14.16 -5.88 4.06
N LYS A 465 -15.05 -5.69 5.01
CA LYS A 465 -16.06 -6.70 5.41
C LYS A 465 -16.99 -7.17 4.28
N SER A 466 -17.14 -6.40 3.20
CA SER A 466 -17.99 -6.76 2.06
C SER A 466 -17.39 -7.81 1.13
N HIS A 467 -16.09 -8.15 1.26
CA HIS A 467 -15.43 -9.06 0.34
C HIS A 467 -15.41 -10.52 0.80
N GLU A 468 -15.84 -10.82 2.04
CA GLU A 468 -15.93 -12.18 2.60
C GLU A 468 -14.62 -13.00 2.55
N GLU A 469 -13.48 -12.35 2.35
CA GLU A 469 -12.17 -13.01 2.25
C GLU A 469 -11.63 -13.50 3.61
N SER A 470 -12.37 -13.28 4.69
CA SER A 470 -12.02 -13.69 6.06
C SER A 470 -10.58 -13.34 6.49
N VAL A 471 -10.10 -12.20 6.04
CA VAL A 471 -8.74 -11.72 6.33
C VAL A 471 -8.76 -10.97 7.66
N ALA A 472 -7.92 -11.40 8.61
CA ALA A 472 -7.74 -10.66 9.85
C ALA A 472 -7.16 -9.27 9.56
N PRO A 473 -7.85 -8.20 9.93
CA PRO A 473 -7.37 -6.86 9.71
C PRO A 473 -6.12 -6.59 10.54
N MET A 474 -5.25 -5.75 10.00
CA MET A 474 -4.03 -5.30 10.65
C MET A 474 -3.81 -3.82 10.30
N MET A 475 -3.47 -3.01 11.31
CA MET A 475 -3.20 -1.59 11.11
C MET A 475 -1.80 -1.26 11.63
N PHE A 476 -1.15 -0.30 11.00
CA PHE A 476 0.09 0.31 11.49
C PHE A 476 -0.19 1.69 12.05
N ARG A 477 0.34 1.97 13.25
CA ARG A 477 0.29 3.30 13.83
C ARG A 477 1.14 4.27 13.00
N ARG A 478 0.64 5.46 12.75
CA ARG A 478 1.36 6.58 12.12
C ARG A 478 1.67 7.69 13.10
N ASP A 479 0.74 7.99 13.99
CA ASP A 479 0.89 8.93 15.10
C ASP A 479 0.00 8.53 16.28
N GLU A 480 -0.26 9.43 17.22
CA GLU A 480 -1.04 9.13 18.42
C GLU A 480 -2.49 8.70 18.13
N ASP A 481 -3.08 9.18 17.03
CA ASP A 481 -4.48 9.00 16.69
C ASP A 481 -4.73 8.43 15.31
N THR A 482 -3.69 8.35 14.47
CA THR A 482 -3.80 7.92 13.08
C THR A 482 -3.17 6.54 12.88
N VAL A 483 -3.88 5.70 12.19
CA VAL A 483 -3.42 4.39 11.74
C VAL A 483 -3.57 4.26 10.23
N CYS A 484 -2.80 3.36 9.63
CA CYS A 484 -3.01 2.97 8.24
C CYS A 484 -3.25 1.47 8.13
N CYS A 485 -4.11 1.09 7.20
CA CYS A 485 -4.31 -0.32 6.88
C CYS A 485 -3.02 -0.94 6.36
N ALA A 486 -2.60 -2.05 6.96
CA ALA A 486 -1.37 -2.75 6.60
C ALA A 486 -1.42 -3.41 5.20
N TYR A 487 -2.58 -3.42 4.55
CA TYR A 487 -2.79 -4.01 3.23
C TYR A 487 -2.89 -2.95 2.13
N CYS A 488 -3.70 -1.91 2.30
CA CYS A 488 -4.00 -0.93 1.25
C CYS A 488 -3.51 0.49 1.55
N ASP A 489 -2.77 0.71 2.63
CA ASP A 489 -2.24 2.00 3.09
C ASP A 489 -3.29 3.08 3.36
N HIS A 490 -4.58 2.71 3.45
CA HIS A 490 -5.63 3.67 3.77
C HIS A 490 -5.41 4.25 5.17
N LEU A 491 -5.26 5.58 5.24
CA LEU A 491 -5.13 6.31 6.50
C LEU A 491 -6.51 6.57 7.11
N MET A 492 -6.63 6.35 8.41
CA MET A 492 -7.85 6.55 9.17
C MET A 492 -7.53 6.93 10.62
N SER A 493 -8.47 7.54 11.30
CA SER A 493 -8.38 7.70 12.76
C SER A 493 -8.53 6.34 13.46
N SER A 494 -8.01 6.23 14.68
CA SER A 494 -8.18 5.02 15.49
C SER A 494 -9.65 4.65 15.76
N ALA A 495 -10.57 5.61 15.72
CA ALA A 495 -12.00 5.38 15.87
C ALA A 495 -12.64 4.76 14.62
N GLU A 496 -12.26 5.23 13.42
CA GLU A 496 -12.81 4.73 12.14
C GLU A 496 -12.50 3.26 11.86
N MET A 497 -11.55 2.66 12.58
CA MET A 497 -11.31 1.22 12.48
C MET A 497 -12.51 0.36 12.94
N PHE A 498 -13.44 0.92 13.71
CA PHE A 498 -14.55 0.20 14.35
C PHE A 498 -15.91 0.45 13.67
N ASP A 499 -15.96 1.23 12.60
CA ASP A 499 -17.14 1.50 11.79
C ASP A 499 -17.34 0.42 10.72
#